data_2404f3ace3dafc5ae201cef7cbd27495
#
_entry.id   2404f3ace3dafc5ae201cef7cbd27495
#
_cell.length_a   1.000
_cell.length_b   1.000
_cell.length_c   1.000
_cell.angle_alpha   90.00
_cell.angle_beta   90.00
_cell.angle_gamma   90.00
#
_symmetry.space_group_name_H-M   'P 1'
#
loop_
_entity.id
_entity.type
_entity.pdbx_description
1 polymer ?
#
loop_
_entity_poly.entity_id
_entity_poly.type
_entity_poly.pdbx_seq_one_letter_code
_entity_poly.pdbx_strand_id
1 'polypeptide(L)'
;VSALSIAITKLKATSAVTTKTTAVRIYPIDLPQGATMPCLVVNIASGYDEHMLTGAGKYFRNRVTIECMAATPEEVMSLGDAVMTALQDNVNATIGAFTGVATQFADLDRTDYSDDRATYRRTLDFFIRWRS
;
A
#
# COMPACT_ATOMS: atom_id res chain seq x y z
N VAL A 1 -4.39 -12.05 0.24
CA VAL A 1 -4.85 -11.51 1.51
C VAL A 1 -3.68 -11.13 2.40
N SER A 2 -2.64 -11.97 2.45
CA SER A 2 -1.47 -11.67 3.28
C SER A 2 -0.76 -10.39 2.86
N ALA A 3 -0.64 -10.11 1.56
CA ALA A 3 -0.04 -8.86 1.09
C ALA A 3 -0.85 -7.65 1.51
N LEU A 4 -2.18 -7.75 1.49
CA LEU A 4 -3.05 -6.68 1.99
C LEU A 4 -2.81 -6.43 3.48
N SER A 5 -2.75 -7.51 4.28
CA SER A 5 -2.47 -7.40 5.71
C SER A 5 -1.14 -6.74 5.99
N ILE A 6 -0.10 -7.15 5.27
CA ILE A 6 1.25 -6.60 5.42
C ILE A 6 1.25 -5.11 5.10
N ALA A 7 0.69 -4.73 3.96
CA ALA A 7 0.65 -3.34 3.52
C ALA A 7 -0.13 -2.46 4.50
N ILE A 8 -1.32 -2.89 4.89
CA ILE A 8 -2.17 -2.15 5.81
C ILE A 8 -1.51 -2.01 7.19
N THR A 9 -0.93 -3.10 7.70
CA THR A 9 -0.24 -3.07 8.99
C THR A 9 0.91 -2.07 8.98
N LYS A 10 1.72 -2.09 7.91
CA LYS A 10 2.85 -1.17 7.80
C LYS A 10 2.39 0.28 7.68
N LEU A 11 1.34 0.54 6.88
CA LEU A 11 0.80 1.89 6.72
C LEU A 11 0.23 2.42 8.05
N LYS A 12 -0.49 1.59 8.79
CA LYS A 12 -1.03 1.97 10.11
C LYS A 12 0.07 2.21 11.13
N ALA A 13 1.21 1.56 11.00
CA ALA A 13 2.34 1.72 11.91
C ALA A 13 3.23 2.91 11.55
N THR A 14 3.03 3.55 10.41
CA THR A 14 3.86 4.65 9.94
C THR A 14 3.20 5.98 10.30
N SER A 15 3.82 6.75 11.18
CA SER A 15 3.26 8.01 11.68
C SER A 15 3.07 9.04 10.56
N ALA A 16 3.95 9.06 9.57
CA ALA A 16 3.81 9.98 8.42
C ALA A 16 2.50 9.76 7.68
N VAL A 17 2.00 8.51 7.62
CA VAL A 17 0.73 8.16 7.00
C VAL A 17 -0.44 8.45 7.94
N THR A 18 -0.37 7.98 9.18
CA THR A 18 -1.49 8.10 10.13
C THR A 18 -1.75 9.53 10.56
N THR A 19 -0.76 10.41 10.50
CA THR A 19 -0.96 11.84 10.74
C THR A 19 -1.91 12.44 9.70
N LYS A 20 -1.94 11.91 8.49
CA LYS A 20 -2.76 12.43 7.40
C LYS A 20 -4.12 11.75 7.30
N THR A 21 -4.18 10.43 7.46
CA THR A 21 -5.41 9.66 7.20
C THR A 21 -6.07 9.12 8.45
N THR A 22 -5.39 9.11 9.60
CA THR A 22 -5.71 8.28 10.75
C THR A 22 -5.69 6.78 10.38
N ALA A 23 -5.64 5.89 11.37
CA ALA A 23 -5.61 4.45 11.09
C ALA A 23 -6.92 3.93 10.49
N VAL A 24 -8.03 4.64 10.70
CA VAL A 24 -9.36 4.19 10.26
C VAL A 24 -9.67 4.51 8.80
N ARG A 25 -8.91 5.38 8.15
CA ARG A 25 -9.14 5.75 6.75
C ARG A 25 -8.19 5.08 5.78
N ILE A 26 -7.76 3.87 6.11
CA ILE A 26 -6.98 2.97 5.26
C ILE A 26 -7.86 1.76 4.99
N TYR A 27 -8.37 1.65 3.77
CA TYR A 27 -9.40 0.68 3.41
C TYR A 27 -8.83 -0.44 2.53
N PRO A 28 -9.17 -1.70 2.81
CA PRO A 28 -8.81 -2.79 1.90
C PRO A 28 -9.81 -2.87 0.75
N ILE A 29 -9.29 -3.04 -0.46
CA ILE A 29 -10.00 -3.39 -1.69
C ILE A 29 -10.93 -2.28 -2.19
N ASP A 30 -11.85 -1.78 -1.38
CA ASP A 30 -12.91 -0.91 -1.83
C ASP A 30 -13.03 0.32 -0.93
N LEU A 31 -13.47 1.42 -1.53
CA LEU A 31 -13.70 2.67 -0.81
C LEU A 31 -15.16 2.72 -0.36
N PRO A 32 -15.42 2.81 0.96
CA PRO A 32 -16.79 2.96 1.42
C PRO A 32 -17.44 4.25 0.88
N GLN A 33 -18.73 4.15 0.60
CA GLN A 33 -19.48 5.32 0.17
C GLN A 33 -19.47 6.38 1.28
N GLY A 34 -19.22 7.62 0.91
CA GLY A 34 -19.15 8.72 1.87
C GLY A 34 -17.87 8.78 2.68
N ALA A 35 -16.80 8.09 2.26
CA ALA A 35 -15.52 8.13 2.95
C ALA A 35 -14.95 9.54 3.02
N THR A 36 -14.35 9.86 4.17
CA THR A 36 -13.74 11.17 4.40
C THR A 36 -12.34 11.22 3.79
N MET A 37 -12.04 12.31 3.09
CA MET A 37 -10.69 12.55 2.55
C MET A 37 -9.81 13.24 3.59
N PRO A 38 -8.50 13.04 3.59
CA PRO A 38 -7.75 12.08 2.76
C PRO A 38 -7.91 10.64 3.22
N CYS A 39 -7.75 9.69 2.31
CA CYS A 39 -7.85 8.27 2.61
C CYS A 39 -6.96 7.44 1.68
N LEU A 40 -6.79 6.18 2.03
CA LEU A 40 -6.03 5.21 1.23
C LEU A 40 -6.89 3.99 0.95
N VAL A 41 -6.75 3.46 -0.26
CA VAL A 41 -7.32 2.16 -0.63
C VAL A 41 -6.19 1.25 -1.05
N VAL A 42 -6.11 0.06 -0.47
CA VAL A 42 -5.07 -0.92 -0.72
C VAL A 42 -5.69 -2.12 -1.42
N ASN A 43 -5.14 -2.50 -2.58
CA ASN A 43 -5.67 -3.60 -3.37
C ASN A 43 -4.54 -4.44 -3.92
N ILE A 44 -4.83 -5.69 -4.29
CA ILE A 44 -3.86 -6.57 -4.94
C ILE A 44 -4.03 -6.45 -6.44
N ALA A 45 -2.97 -6.04 -7.15
CA ALA A 45 -2.98 -5.97 -8.60
C ALA A 45 -2.68 -7.33 -9.23
N SER A 46 -1.74 -8.07 -8.67
CA SER A 46 -1.39 -9.41 -9.12
C SER A 46 -0.58 -10.12 -8.06
N GLY A 47 -0.52 -11.44 -8.12
CA GLY A 47 0.27 -12.20 -7.18
C GLY A 47 0.63 -13.57 -7.72
N TYR A 48 1.74 -14.12 -7.22
CA TYR A 48 2.14 -15.47 -7.52
C TYR A 48 3.02 -16.03 -6.40
N ASP A 49 3.07 -17.36 -6.35
CA ASP A 49 3.88 -18.08 -5.39
C ASP A 49 5.22 -18.44 -6.05
N GLU A 50 6.31 -18.20 -5.34
CA GLU A 50 7.62 -18.67 -5.73
C GLU A 50 7.93 -19.94 -4.96
N HIS A 51 8.23 -21.03 -5.67
CA HIS A 51 8.58 -22.31 -5.08
C HIS A 51 10.07 -22.54 -5.14
N MET A 52 10.64 -23.01 -4.06
CA MET A 52 12.03 -23.45 -4.05
C MET A 52 12.13 -24.88 -4.55
N LEU A 53 13.23 -25.21 -5.23
CA LEU A 53 13.47 -26.56 -5.76
C LEU A 53 13.46 -27.64 -4.66
N THR A 54 13.85 -27.29 -3.45
CA THR A 54 13.85 -28.22 -2.33
C THR A 54 12.48 -28.42 -1.71
N GLY A 55 11.50 -27.59 -2.08
CA GLY A 55 10.16 -27.63 -1.49
C GLY A 55 10.10 -27.18 -0.03
N ALA A 56 11.21 -26.79 0.56
CA ALA A 56 11.30 -26.55 2.01
C ALA A 56 10.82 -25.14 2.42
N GLY A 57 10.56 -24.26 1.49
CA GLY A 57 10.11 -22.92 1.81
C GLY A 57 9.29 -22.35 0.68
N LYS A 58 8.35 -21.52 1.06
CA LYS A 58 7.52 -20.82 0.09
C LYS A 58 7.74 -19.33 0.23
N TYR A 59 8.06 -18.69 -0.88
CA TYR A 59 8.07 -17.26 -1.00
C TYR A 59 6.86 -16.83 -1.79
N PHE A 60 6.21 -15.79 -1.32
CA PHE A 60 5.08 -15.19 -2.01
C PHE A 60 5.47 -13.78 -2.43
N ARG A 61 5.01 -13.37 -3.59
CA ARG A 61 5.21 -12.02 -4.08
C ARG A 61 3.93 -11.53 -4.71
N ASN A 62 3.43 -10.41 -4.22
CA ASN A 62 2.26 -9.75 -4.79
C ASN A 62 2.62 -8.32 -5.17
N ARG A 63 1.99 -7.87 -6.25
CA ARG A 63 1.98 -6.47 -6.61
C ARG A 63 0.75 -5.84 -5.97
N VAL A 64 0.96 -4.84 -5.15
CA VAL A 64 -0.10 -4.18 -4.39
C VAL A 64 -0.24 -2.76 -4.91
N THR A 65 -1.46 -2.36 -5.19
CA THR A 65 -1.79 -1.00 -5.63
C THR A 65 -2.36 -0.21 -4.46
N ILE A 66 -1.79 0.97 -4.22
CA ILE A 66 -2.27 1.87 -3.19
C ILE A 66 -2.78 3.13 -3.86
N GLU A 67 -4.06 3.40 -3.70
CA GLU A 67 -4.69 4.62 -4.19
C GLU A 67 -4.77 5.63 -3.06
N CYS A 68 -4.05 6.74 -3.22
CA CYS A 68 -4.09 7.86 -2.28
C CYS A 68 -5.11 8.85 -2.81
N MET A 69 -6.07 9.24 -1.98
CA MET A 69 -7.12 10.16 -2.37
C MET A 69 -7.18 11.34 -1.43
N ALA A 70 -7.30 12.54 -1.99
CA ALA A 70 -7.39 13.77 -1.22
C ALA A 70 -8.20 14.82 -1.97
N ALA A 71 -8.58 15.88 -1.27
CA ALA A 71 -9.38 16.97 -1.84
C ALA A 71 -8.55 18.00 -2.60
N THR A 72 -7.22 18.02 -2.39
CA THR A 72 -6.32 18.98 -3.06
C THR A 72 -5.12 18.27 -3.66
N PRO A 73 -4.49 18.84 -4.71
CA PRO A 73 -3.27 18.25 -5.28
C PRO A 73 -2.12 18.16 -4.27
N GLU A 74 -1.94 19.18 -3.44
CA GLU A 74 -0.86 19.19 -2.46
C GLU A 74 -1.01 18.07 -1.44
N GLU A 75 -2.22 17.83 -0.97
CA GLU A 75 -2.50 16.76 -0.02
C GLU A 75 -2.24 15.39 -0.62
N VAL A 76 -2.68 15.16 -1.87
CA VAL A 76 -2.50 13.85 -2.50
C VAL A 76 -1.03 13.56 -2.78
N MET A 77 -0.25 14.56 -3.16
CA MET A 77 1.19 14.38 -3.37
C MET A 77 1.90 14.09 -2.06
N SER A 78 1.58 14.84 -1.01
CA SER A 78 2.14 14.63 0.32
C SER A 78 1.77 13.27 0.90
N LEU A 79 0.52 12.84 0.72
CA LEU A 79 0.06 11.53 1.16
C LEU A 79 0.80 10.39 0.44
N GLY A 80 0.98 10.52 -0.87
CA GLY A 80 1.73 9.55 -1.66
C GLY A 80 3.19 9.46 -1.23
N ASP A 81 3.82 10.58 -0.92
CA ASP A 81 5.19 10.59 -0.40
C ASP A 81 5.29 9.87 0.95
N ALA A 82 4.30 10.03 1.81
CA ALA A 82 4.24 9.31 3.08
C ALA A 82 4.10 7.79 2.89
N VAL A 83 3.27 7.37 1.93
CA VAL A 83 3.12 5.96 1.56
C VAL A 83 4.44 5.41 1.00
N MET A 84 5.11 6.17 0.16
CA MET A 84 6.41 5.80 -0.39
C MET A 84 7.42 5.57 0.73
N THR A 85 7.47 6.46 1.72
CA THR A 85 8.34 6.31 2.89
C THR A 85 8.04 5.02 3.66
N ALA A 86 6.76 4.66 3.77
CA ALA A 86 6.35 3.47 4.52
C ALA A 86 6.74 2.16 3.81
N LEU A 87 6.58 2.11 2.49
CA LEU A 87 6.65 0.87 1.72
C LEU A 87 7.82 0.78 0.76
N GLN A 88 8.66 1.78 0.68
CA GLN A 88 9.85 1.72 -0.15
C GLN A 88 11.00 1.08 0.65
N ASP A 89 11.70 0.13 0.02
CA ASP A 89 12.97 -0.41 0.49
C ASP A 89 13.00 -1.03 1.89
N ASN A 90 11.92 -1.70 2.29
CA ASN A 90 11.97 -2.57 3.47
C ASN A 90 12.63 -3.89 3.09
N VAL A 91 13.60 -4.33 3.89
CA VAL A 91 14.36 -5.54 3.62
C VAL A 91 14.37 -6.39 4.88
N ASN A 92 13.99 -7.65 4.75
CA ASN A 92 13.99 -8.63 5.83
C ASN A 92 13.31 -8.12 7.10
N ALA A 93 12.21 -7.42 6.92
CA ALA A 93 11.48 -6.77 8.01
C ALA A 93 10.48 -7.73 8.65
N THR A 94 10.11 -7.47 9.89
CA THR A 94 8.99 -8.10 10.55
C THR A 94 7.84 -7.11 10.58
N ILE A 95 6.73 -7.46 9.92
CA ILE A 95 5.54 -6.61 9.86
C ILE A 95 4.35 -7.44 10.34
N GLY A 96 3.81 -7.07 11.49
CA GLY A 96 2.76 -7.86 12.12
C GLY A 96 3.25 -9.27 12.44
N ALA A 97 2.53 -10.27 11.99
CA ALA A 97 2.88 -11.68 12.18
C ALA A 97 3.81 -12.24 11.09
N PHE A 98 4.18 -11.41 10.12
CA PHE A 98 4.98 -11.86 8.96
C PHE A 98 6.43 -11.49 9.13
N THR A 99 7.32 -12.44 8.80
CA THR A 99 8.77 -12.26 8.86
C THR A 99 9.37 -12.36 7.47
N GLY A 100 10.61 -11.86 7.33
CA GLY A 100 11.30 -11.89 6.04
C GLY A 100 10.59 -11.05 4.98
N VAL A 101 9.90 -9.99 5.40
CA VAL A 101 9.13 -9.14 4.49
C VAL A 101 10.06 -8.17 3.78
N ALA A 102 9.92 -8.09 2.45
CA ALA A 102 10.59 -7.08 1.64
C ALA A 102 9.53 -6.32 0.84
N THR A 103 9.64 -5.01 0.82
CA THR A 103 8.76 -4.15 0.03
C THR A 103 9.60 -3.28 -0.89
N GLN A 104 9.12 -3.04 -2.09
CA GLN A 104 9.85 -2.35 -3.13
C GLN A 104 8.89 -1.60 -4.04
N PHE A 105 9.26 -0.40 -4.46
CA PHE A 105 8.48 0.35 -5.43
C PHE A 105 8.46 -0.38 -6.78
N ALA A 106 7.28 -0.46 -7.40
CA ALA A 106 7.04 -1.24 -8.61
C ALA A 106 6.87 -0.37 -9.87
N ASP A 107 7.50 0.80 -9.89
CA ASP A 107 7.56 1.70 -11.04
C ASP A 107 6.22 2.19 -11.58
N LEU A 108 5.19 2.23 -10.76
CA LEU A 108 3.94 2.90 -11.11
C LEU A 108 3.65 4.02 -10.13
N ASP A 109 3.63 5.24 -10.62
CA ASP A 109 3.26 6.44 -9.86
C ASP A 109 2.48 7.34 -10.80
N ARG A 110 1.16 7.36 -10.65
CA ARG A 110 0.29 8.09 -11.55
C ARG A 110 -0.68 8.93 -10.74
N THR A 111 -0.88 10.19 -11.19
CA THR A 111 -1.82 11.10 -10.55
C THR A 111 -2.93 11.45 -11.53
N ASP A 112 -4.17 11.37 -11.06
CA ASP A 112 -5.33 11.82 -11.82
C ASP A 112 -6.33 12.52 -10.91
N TYR A 113 -7.47 12.91 -11.46
CA TYR A 113 -8.50 13.61 -10.71
C TYR A 113 -9.89 13.25 -11.25
N SER A 114 -10.91 13.42 -10.43
CA SER A 114 -12.28 13.22 -10.84
C SER A 114 -12.74 14.35 -11.79
N ASP A 115 -13.79 14.09 -12.58
CA ASP A 115 -14.29 15.05 -13.58
C ASP A 115 -14.69 16.40 -12.96
N ASP A 116 -15.24 16.38 -11.76
CA ASP A 116 -15.63 17.58 -11.02
C ASP A 116 -14.48 18.22 -10.25
N ARG A 117 -13.29 17.60 -10.29
CA ARG A 117 -12.09 18.02 -9.56
C ARG A 117 -12.28 18.12 -8.05
N ALA A 118 -13.25 17.39 -7.51
CA ALA A 118 -13.47 17.30 -6.08
C ALA A 118 -12.52 16.32 -5.39
N THR A 119 -11.96 15.38 -6.15
CA THR A 119 -11.06 14.36 -5.62
C THR A 119 -9.84 14.20 -6.53
N TYR A 120 -8.66 14.22 -5.92
CA TYR A 120 -7.40 13.91 -6.59
C TYR A 120 -6.93 12.55 -6.11
N ARG A 121 -6.34 11.78 -7.02
CA ARG A 121 -5.89 10.43 -6.74
C ARG A 121 -4.47 10.23 -7.25
N ARG A 122 -3.63 9.67 -6.40
CA ARG A 122 -2.29 9.22 -6.77
C ARG A 122 -2.21 7.73 -6.55
N THR A 123 -1.88 7.00 -7.60
CA THR A 123 -1.83 5.54 -7.60
C THR A 123 -0.38 5.09 -7.58
N LEU A 124 -0.02 4.27 -6.62
CA LEU A 124 1.33 3.74 -6.43
C LEU A 124 1.26 2.22 -6.35
N ASP A 125 2.19 1.56 -7.04
CA ASP A 125 2.32 0.10 -6.95
C ASP A 125 3.60 -0.27 -6.21
N PHE A 126 3.51 -1.33 -5.40
CA PHE A 126 4.64 -1.90 -4.67
C PHE A 126 4.65 -3.41 -4.81
N PHE A 127 5.84 -3.99 -4.87
CA PHE A 127 6.01 -5.42 -4.70
C PHE A 127 6.19 -5.73 -3.23
N ILE A 128 5.44 -6.70 -2.73
CA ILE A 128 5.56 -7.18 -1.36
C ILE A 128 5.90 -8.66 -1.41
N ARG A 129 7.01 -9.02 -0.79
CA ARG A 129 7.46 -10.40 -0.65
C ARG A 129 7.43 -10.79 0.81
N TRP A 130 7.05 -12.01 1.07
CA TRP A 130 7.10 -12.56 2.42
C TRP A 130 7.35 -14.05 2.37
N ARG A 131 7.71 -14.59 3.52
CA ARG A 131 7.95 -16.01 3.69
C ARG A 131 6.84 -16.62 4.54
N SER A 132 6.36 -17.77 4.10
CA SER A 132 5.39 -18.50 4.90
C SER A 132 6.05 -19.57 5.76
#